data_170ef4fd3e873efc0fa498f7d6efedca
#
_entry.id   170ef4fd3e873efc0fa498f7d6efedca
#
_cell.length_a   1.000
_cell.length_b   1.000
_cell.length_c   1.000
_cell.angle_alpha   90.00
_cell.angle_beta   90.00
_cell.angle_gamma   90.00
#
_symmetry.space_group_name_H-M   'P 1'
#
loop_
_entity.id
_entity.type
_entity.pdbx_description
1 polymer ?
#
loop_
_entity_poly.entity_id
_entity_poly.type
_entity_poly.pdbx_seq_one_letter_code
_entity_poly.pdbx_strand_id
1 'polypeptide(L)'
;RRLPACSACHGRALTGVAPAIPGLLGLPRDYLKGQLGAWVNGQRQAHAPDCMAEIARQLSPDEVSAIAAWLASRPLPVPASAAATLPEPLPAECGSVPRPPSR
;
A
#
# COMPACT_ATOMS: atom_id res chain seq x y z
N ARG A 1 -15.34 -7.99 6.87
CA ARG A 1 -13.94 -7.69 6.68
C ARG A 1 -13.74 -6.20 6.45
N ARG A 2 -12.61 -5.68 6.93
CA ARG A 2 -12.32 -4.26 6.87
C ARG A 2 -11.13 -4.02 5.94
N LEU A 3 -11.43 -3.54 4.73
CA LEU A 3 -10.41 -3.20 3.75
C LEU A 3 -10.57 -1.73 3.36
N PRO A 4 -9.66 -0.86 3.82
CA PRO A 4 -9.63 0.52 3.31
C PRO A 4 -9.19 0.52 1.85
N ALA A 5 -9.52 1.59 1.12
CA ALA A 5 -8.98 1.78 -0.21
C ALA A 5 -7.45 1.92 -0.16
N CYS A 6 -6.76 1.43 -1.16
CA CYS A 6 -5.30 1.57 -1.23
C CYS A 6 -4.87 3.03 -1.14
N SER A 7 -5.62 3.93 -1.76
CA SER A 7 -5.37 5.37 -1.72
C SER A 7 -5.47 5.99 -0.33
N ALA A 8 -6.16 5.35 0.61
CA ALA A 8 -6.26 5.86 1.99
C ALA A 8 -4.91 5.88 2.71
N CYS A 9 -3.98 5.01 2.32
CA CYS A 9 -2.64 4.93 2.90
C CYS A 9 -1.55 5.31 1.89
N HIS A 10 -1.69 4.89 0.63
CA HIS A 10 -0.66 5.05 -0.40
C HIS A 10 -0.76 6.37 -1.18
N GLY A 11 -1.61 7.30 -0.72
CA GLY A 11 -1.79 8.61 -1.35
C GLY A 11 -2.90 8.62 -2.39
N ARG A 12 -3.50 9.79 -2.60
CA ARG A 12 -4.62 9.94 -3.54
C ARG A 12 -4.24 9.58 -4.97
N ALA A 13 -2.99 9.86 -5.36
CA ALA A 13 -2.46 9.53 -6.68
C ALA A 13 -1.80 8.15 -6.72
N LEU A 14 -1.76 7.40 -5.61
CA LEU A 14 -1.12 6.09 -5.48
C LEU A 14 0.38 6.12 -5.75
N THR A 15 1.02 7.26 -5.57
CA THR A 15 2.47 7.44 -5.75
C THR A 15 3.25 7.33 -4.44
N GLY A 16 2.58 6.94 -3.38
CA GLY A 16 3.18 6.77 -2.06
C GLY A 16 3.19 8.03 -1.22
N VAL A 17 3.65 7.89 0.01
CA VAL A 17 3.80 8.98 0.97
C VAL A 17 5.16 8.83 1.65
N ALA A 18 5.97 9.90 1.61
CA ALA A 18 7.27 9.88 2.28
C ALA A 18 7.09 9.74 3.81
N PRO A 19 8.01 9.12 4.53
CA PRO A 19 9.20 8.45 4.03
C PRO A 19 9.03 6.95 3.79
N ALA A 20 7.92 6.34 4.22
CA ALA A 20 7.84 4.88 4.39
C ALA A 20 6.77 4.17 3.55
N ILE A 21 5.81 4.90 2.98
CA ILE A 21 4.71 4.30 2.23
C ILE A 21 5.05 4.32 0.74
N PRO A 22 5.21 3.15 0.09
CA PRO A 22 5.66 3.11 -1.31
C PRO A 22 4.55 3.48 -2.30
N GLY A 23 4.96 3.92 -3.47
CA GLY A 23 4.08 4.09 -4.62
C GLY A 23 3.66 2.75 -5.20
N LEU A 24 2.47 2.70 -5.79
CA LEU A 24 1.88 1.47 -6.32
C LEU A 24 1.77 1.47 -7.86
N LEU A 25 2.05 2.60 -8.52
CA LEU A 25 1.92 2.74 -9.97
C LEU A 25 3.27 2.62 -10.66
N GLY A 26 3.25 2.22 -11.93
CA GLY A 26 4.47 2.04 -12.71
C GLY A 26 5.18 0.72 -12.45
N LEU A 27 4.55 -0.22 -11.76
CA LEU A 27 5.12 -1.53 -11.43
C LEU A 27 4.44 -2.63 -12.27
N PRO A 28 5.19 -3.68 -12.66
CA PRO A 28 4.60 -4.80 -13.39
C PRO A 28 3.55 -5.55 -12.54
N ARG A 29 2.52 -6.05 -13.22
CA ARG A 29 1.45 -6.83 -12.58
C ARG A 29 1.97 -7.99 -11.74
N ASP A 30 2.88 -8.78 -12.30
CA ASP A 30 3.40 -9.98 -11.63
C ASP A 30 4.25 -9.61 -10.40
N TYR A 31 4.94 -8.48 -10.45
CA TYR A 31 5.67 -7.96 -9.30
C TYR A 31 4.70 -7.60 -8.15
N LEU A 32 3.64 -6.86 -8.47
CA LEU A 32 2.62 -6.46 -7.48
C LEU A 32 1.94 -7.69 -6.85
N LYS A 33 1.58 -8.65 -7.68
CA LYS A 33 1.00 -9.92 -7.27
C LYS A 33 1.92 -10.68 -6.32
N GLY A 34 3.20 -10.75 -6.67
CA GLY A 34 4.23 -11.40 -5.85
C GLY A 34 4.44 -10.72 -4.52
N GLN A 35 4.40 -9.38 -4.46
CA GLN A 35 4.55 -8.64 -3.21
C GLN A 35 3.36 -8.85 -2.28
N LEU A 36 2.14 -8.80 -2.80
CA LEU A 36 0.95 -9.10 -1.99
C LEU A 36 0.99 -10.53 -1.45
N GLY A 37 1.39 -11.50 -2.28
CA GLY A 37 1.57 -12.89 -1.84
C GLY A 37 2.65 -13.04 -0.77
N ALA A 38 3.74 -12.29 -0.88
CA ALA A 38 4.82 -12.29 0.11
C ALA A 38 4.35 -11.77 1.48
N TRP A 39 3.47 -10.75 1.49
CA TRP A 39 2.84 -10.30 2.74
C TRP A 39 1.93 -11.37 3.34
N VAL A 40 1.15 -12.07 2.51
CA VAL A 40 0.25 -13.12 2.96
C VAL A 40 1.01 -14.26 3.63
N ASN A 41 2.11 -14.71 3.05
CA ASN A 41 2.85 -15.88 3.54
C ASN A 41 4.00 -15.55 4.51
N GLY A 42 4.15 -14.28 4.88
CA GLY A 42 5.16 -13.85 5.85
C GLY A 42 6.57 -13.68 5.30
N GLN A 43 6.80 -13.84 4.00
CA GLN A 43 8.11 -13.60 3.37
C GLN A 43 8.46 -12.12 3.36
N ARG A 44 7.47 -11.25 3.33
CA ARG A 44 7.64 -9.80 3.50
C ARG A 44 6.96 -9.37 4.79
N GLN A 45 7.66 -8.55 5.58
CA GLN A 45 7.18 -8.08 6.88
C GLN A 45 7.55 -6.62 7.07
N ALA A 46 6.69 -5.89 7.79
CA ALA A 46 6.97 -4.56 8.29
C ALA A 46 7.02 -4.59 9.81
N HIS A 47 7.37 -3.47 10.43
CA HIS A 47 7.32 -3.35 11.89
C HIS A 47 5.88 -3.47 12.38
N ALA A 48 5.70 -4.13 13.52
CA ALA A 48 4.40 -4.30 14.13
C ALA A 48 3.85 -2.95 14.66
N PRO A 49 2.57 -2.64 14.48
CA PRO A 49 1.56 -3.42 13.77
C PRO A 49 1.80 -3.42 12.25
N ASP A 50 1.81 -4.61 11.65
CA ASP A 50 2.05 -4.78 10.21
C ASP A 50 0.75 -4.64 9.43
N CYS A 51 0.40 -3.41 9.06
CA CYS A 51 -0.88 -3.11 8.43
C CYS A 51 -1.02 -3.73 7.03
N MET A 52 0.07 -3.86 6.26
CA MET A 52 -0.01 -4.51 4.95
C MET A 52 -0.25 -6.01 5.06
N ALA A 53 0.34 -6.69 6.04
CA ALA A 53 0.05 -8.09 6.29
C ALA A 53 -1.43 -8.28 6.66
N GLU A 54 -1.97 -7.41 7.51
CA GLU A 54 -3.39 -7.42 7.88
C GLU A 54 -4.30 -7.25 6.67
N ILE A 55 -3.97 -6.33 5.77
CA ILE A 55 -4.75 -6.08 4.56
C ILE A 55 -4.61 -7.25 3.59
N ALA A 56 -3.40 -7.67 3.30
CA ALA A 56 -3.13 -8.72 2.31
C ALA A 56 -3.80 -10.05 2.70
N ARG A 57 -3.80 -10.40 3.97
CA ARG A 57 -4.41 -11.65 4.47
C ARG A 57 -5.93 -11.68 4.35
N GLN A 58 -6.58 -10.54 4.16
CA GLN A 58 -8.02 -10.46 3.94
C GLN A 58 -8.41 -10.60 2.47
N LEU A 59 -7.43 -10.59 1.56
CA LEU A 59 -7.67 -10.66 0.12
C LEU A 59 -7.65 -12.12 -0.36
N SER A 60 -8.61 -12.47 -1.22
CA SER A 60 -8.57 -13.76 -1.94
C SER A 60 -7.52 -13.70 -3.05
N PRO A 61 -7.06 -14.87 -3.58
CA PRO A 61 -6.18 -14.89 -4.74
C PRO A 61 -6.74 -14.15 -5.96
N ASP A 62 -8.04 -14.24 -6.20
CA ASP A 62 -8.70 -13.54 -7.31
C ASP A 62 -8.69 -12.03 -7.08
N GLU A 63 -8.90 -11.58 -5.86
CA GLU A 63 -8.82 -10.17 -5.49
C GLU A 63 -7.40 -9.63 -5.67
N VAL A 64 -6.39 -10.38 -5.25
CA VAL A 64 -4.98 -10.03 -5.44
C VAL A 64 -4.68 -9.85 -6.93
N SER A 65 -5.12 -10.80 -7.77
CA SER A 65 -4.91 -10.73 -9.22
C SER A 65 -5.61 -9.52 -9.84
N ALA A 66 -6.84 -9.24 -9.43
CA ALA A 66 -7.61 -8.10 -9.94
C ALA A 66 -6.98 -6.75 -9.53
N ILE A 67 -6.54 -6.63 -8.30
CA ILE A 67 -5.88 -5.41 -7.80
C ILE A 67 -4.57 -5.17 -8.54
N ALA A 68 -3.75 -6.21 -8.69
CA ALA A 68 -2.46 -6.11 -9.40
C ALA A 68 -2.66 -5.72 -10.87
N ALA A 69 -3.64 -6.30 -11.55
CA ALA A 69 -3.96 -5.97 -12.93
C ALA A 69 -4.43 -4.52 -13.07
N TRP A 70 -5.30 -4.07 -12.16
CA TRP A 70 -5.80 -2.70 -12.18
C TRP A 70 -4.69 -1.68 -11.96
N LEU A 71 -3.86 -1.88 -10.94
CA LEU A 71 -2.73 -1.00 -10.64
C LEU A 71 -1.73 -0.92 -11.81
N ALA A 72 -1.40 -2.08 -12.40
CA ALA A 72 -0.47 -2.15 -13.53
C ALA A 72 -1.02 -1.46 -14.78
N SER A 73 -2.35 -1.34 -14.90
CA SER A 73 -3.00 -0.70 -16.04
C SER A 73 -3.14 0.82 -15.89
N ARG A 74 -2.89 1.37 -14.71
CA ARG A 74 -3.05 2.82 -14.49
C ARG A 74 -1.86 3.60 -15.03
N PRO A 75 -2.11 4.73 -15.70
CA PRO A 75 -1.00 5.58 -16.15
C PRO A 75 -0.26 6.16 -14.94
N LEU A 76 1.07 6.25 -15.06
CA LEU A 76 1.90 6.88 -14.03
C LEU A 76 1.72 8.39 -14.11
N PRO A 77 1.33 9.08 -13.01
CA PRO A 77 1.19 10.53 -13.03
C PRO A 77 2.53 11.24 -13.26
N VAL A 78 2.44 12.47 -13.76
CA VAL A 78 3.62 13.31 -13.93
C VAL A 78 3.39 14.61 -13.16
N PRO A 79 4.18 14.87 -12.12
CA PRO A 79 5.29 14.06 -11.58
C PRO A 79 4.78 12.84 -10.79
N ALA A 80 5.60 11.78 -10.77
CA ALA A 80 5.30 10.54 -10.05
C ALA A 80 6.01 10.50 -8.70
N SER A 81 5.99 11.57 -7.96
CA SER A 81 6.67 11.68 -6.68
C SER A 81 5.74 11.34 -5.51
N ALA A 82 6.34 10.82 -4.42
CA ALA A 82 5.61 10.57 -3.19
C ALA A 82 5.09 11.88 -2.60
N ALA A 83 3.90 11.82 -2.01
CA ALA A 83 3.36 12.94 -1.25
C ALA A 83 4.20 13.16 0.01
N ALA A 84 4.30 14.42 0.44
CA ALA A 84 5.05 14.76 1.65
C ALA A 84 4.28 14.33 2.91
N THR A 85 2.95 14.39 2.87
CA THR A 85 2.08 14.06 3.99
C THR A 85 0.82 13.38 3.50
N LEU A 86 0.19 12.62 4.38
CA LEU A 86 -1.15 12.09 4.12
C LEU A 86 -2.19 13.22 4.17
N PRO A 87 -3.19 13.20 3.26
CA PRO A 87 -4.29 14.17 3.32
C PRO A 87 -5.20 13.94 4.52
N GLU A 88 -5.27 12.72 5.03
CA GLU A 88 -6.09 12.32 6.17
C GLU A 88 -5.31 11.34 7.04
N PRO A 89 -5.67 11.17 8.34
CA PRO A 89 -5.03 10.17 9.18
C PRO A 89 -5.16 8.76 8.61
N LEU A 90 -4.17 7.90 8.87
CA LEU A 90 -4.22 6.50 8.47
C LEU A 90 -5.44 5.81 9.10
N PRO A 91 -6.13 4.95 8.33
CA PRO A 91 -7.26 4.17 8.86
C PRO A 91 -6.83 3.07 9.83
N ALA A 92 -5.54 2.78 9.92
CA ALA A 92 -4.98 1.75 10.79
C ALA A 92 -3.61 2.21 11.30
N GLU A 93 -3.22 1.69 12.45
CA GLU A 93 -1.90 1.92 13.01
C GLU A 93 -0.87 1.03 12.30
N CYS A 94 0.22 1.64 11.80
CA CYS A 94 1.26 0.95 11.04
C CYS A 94 2.63 1.23 11.67
N GLY A 95 3.30 0.17 12.12
CA GLY A 95 4.55 0.29 12.88
C GLY A 95 5.72 0.87 12.09
N SER A 96 5.73 0.73 10.75
CA SER A 96 6.78 1.28 9.89
C SER A 96 6.54 2.73 9.47
N VAL A 97 5.40 3.31 9.82
CA VAL A 97 5.05 4.68 9.47
C VAL A 97 5.29 5.58 10.68
N PRO A 98 6.07 6.67 10.54
CA PRO A 98 6.28 7.61 11.65
C PRO A 98 4.96 8.20 12.12
N ARG A 99 4.80 8.29 13.45
CA ARG A 99 3.64 8.97 14.06
C ARG A 99 3.87 10.48 14.00
N PRO A 100 2.80 11.27 13.80
CA PRO A 100 2.92 12.71 13.94
C PRO A 100 3.29 13.06 15.40
N PRO A 101 4.01 14.18 15.61
CA PRO A 101 4.38 14.60 16.97
C PRO A 101 3.15 14.79 17.82
N SER A 102 3.24 14.33 19.07
CA SER A 102 2.21 14.60 20.09
C SER A 102 2.20 16.08 20.44
N ARG A 103 1.05 16.61 20.66
CA ARG A 103 0.89 17.99 21.16
C ARG A 103 0.55 17.99 22.62
#